data_a6c2cc4b8466340ac26983d92e9b63d9
#
_entry.id   a6c2cc4b8466340ac26983d92e9b63d9
#
_cell.length_a   1.000
_cell.length_b   1.000
_cell.length_c   1.000
_cell.angle_alpha   90.00
_cell.angle_beta   90.00
_cell.angle_gamma   90.00
#
_symmetry.space_group_name_H-M   'P 1'
#
loop_
_entity.id
_entity.type
_entity.pdbx_description
1 polymer ?
#
loop_
_entity_poly.entity_id
_entity_poly.type
_entity_poly.pdbx_seq_one_letter_code
_entity_poly.pdbx_strand_id
1 'polypeptide(L)'
;HEAMKLVVRTFKEQQRKQGIGTYSFSRDCDRPTDSQINNGWGAPVKPVGLIVSSFRPSDDATQFGFLIPSNMFAVVSLRQLSEIEHTVYNHIDFAKECIALADEVDAAIRRYGTFNHPICGRVYAFEVDGFGNVLCMDDANIPSLLALPYICDVKPSDRIYQNTRKYLSVLHNNVLSLNEL
;
A
#
# COMPACT_ATOMS: atom_id res chain seq x y z
N HIS A 1 -0.12 -23.42 7.06
CA HIS A 1 0.83 -23.39 5.92
C HIS A 1 0.13 -23.14 4.58
N GLU A 2 -0.90 -23.90 4.18
CA GLU A 2 -1.60 -23.67 2.89
C GLU A 2 -2.23 -22.27 2.79
N ALA A 3 -2.83 -21.76 3.85
CA ALA A 3 -3.35 -20.38 3.87
C ALA A 3 -2.25 -19.34 3.65
N MET A 4 -1.06 -19.54 4.21
CA MET A 4 0.09 -18.65 4.02
C MET A 4 0.56 -18.65 2.56
N LYS A 5 0.63 -19.82 1.93
CA LYS A 5 0.94 -19.94 0.49
C LYS A 5 -0.10 -19.24 -0.38
N LEU A 6 -1.39 -19.37 0.00
CA LEU A 6 -2.48 -18.70 -0.71
C LEU A 6 -2.33 -17.17 -0.64
N VAL A 7 -1.99 -16.60 0.53
CA VAL A 7 -1.73 -15.17 0.68
C VAL A 7 -0.60 -14.71 -0.23
N VAL A 8 0.56 -15.41 -0.22
CA VAL A 8 1.70 -15.06 -1.07
C VAL A 8 1.36 -15.16 -2.56
N ARG A 9 0.62 -16.20 -2.95
CA ARG A 9 0.12 -16.35 -4.32
C ARG A 9 -0.80 -15.19 -4.73
N THR A 10 -1.72 -14.79 -3.85
CA THR A 10 -2.62 -13.66 -4.08
C THR A 10 -1.83 -12.35 -4.22
N PHE A 11 -0.83 -12.11 -3.38
CA PHE A 11 0.03 -10.94 -3.50
C PHE A 11 0.74 -10.87 -4.86
N LYS A 12 1.31 -12.01 -5.32
CA LYS A 12 1.94 -12.10 -6.65
C LYS A 12 0.95 -11.87 -7.79
N GLU A 13 -0.25 -12.42 -7.69
CA GLU A 13 -1.32 -12.18 -8.67
C GLU A 13 -1.69 -10.68 -8.71
N GLN A 14 -1.84 -10.06 -7.54
CA GLN A 14 -2.20 -8.65 -7.42
C GLN A 14 -1.05 -7.68 -7.78
N GLN A 15 0.16 -8.15 -8.01
CA GLN A 15 1.19 -7.34 -8.71
C GLN A 15 0.83 -7.10 -10.19
N ARG A 16 -0.12 -7.85 -10.73
CA ARG A 16 -0.67 -7.73 -12.10
C ARG A 16 0.39 -7.83 -13.23
N LYS A 17 1.52 -8.47 -12.97
CA LYS A 17 2.59 -8.65 -13.96
C LYS A 17 2.20 -9.55 -15.13
N GLN A 18 1.31 -10.51 -14.90
CA GLN A 18 0.86 -11.50 -15.89
C GLN A 18 -0.57 -11.24 -16.37
N GLY A 19 -1.16 -10.09 -16.01
CA GLY A 19 -2.53 -9.72 -16.34
C GLY A 19 -3.26 -9.13 -15.12
N ILE A 20 -4.53 -8.83 -15.31
CA ILE A 20 -5.36 -8.14 -14.31
C ILE A 20 -5.67 -9.01 -13.07
N GLY A 21 -5.45 -10.35 -13.17
CA GLY A 21 -5.77 -11.30 -12.11
C GLY A 21 -7.19 -11.85 -12.22
N THR A 22 -7.63 -12.57 -11.18
CA THR A 22 -8.95 -13.21 -11.12
C THR A 22 -9.91 -12.50 -10.17
N TYR A 23 -9.40 -11.64 -9.28
CA TYR A 23 -10.22 -10.95 -8.29
C TYR A 23 -10.84 -9.69 -8.86
N SER A 24 -12.15 -9.61 -8.83
CA SER A 24 -12.93 -8.40 -9.11
C SER A 24 -14.02 -8.24 -8.05
N PHE A 25 -14.41 -7.01 -7.78
CA PHE A 25 -15.49 -6.71 -6.85
C PHE A 25 -16.33 -5.54 -7.33
N SER A 26 -17.61 -5.79 -7.55
CA SER A 26 -18.60 -4.74 -7.82
C SER A 26 -19.92 -5.08 -7.12
N ARG A 27 -20.62 -4.05 -6.68
CA ARG A 27 -21.96 -4.15 -6.10
C ARG A 27 -22.78 -2.92 -6.44
N ASP A 28 -24.10 -3.06 -6.43
CA ASP A 28 -25.01 -1.93 -6.41
C ASP A 28 -24.87 -1.19 -5.08
N CYS A 29 -24.62 0.11 -5.13
CA CYS A 29 -24.40 0.93 -3.94
C CYS A 29 -24.73 2.39 -4.22
N ASP A 30 -25.16 3.11 -3.17
CA ASP A 30 -25.48 4.53 -3.25
C ASP A 30 -24.21 5.42 -3.30
N ARG A 31 -23.09 4.91 -2.81
CA ARG A 31 -21.80 5.63 -2.79
C ARG A 31 -20.84 5.01 -3.79
N PRO A 32 -20.33 5.81 -4.75
CA PRO A 32 -19.37 5.31 -5.74
C PRO A 32 -18.11 4.67 -5.13
N THR A 33 -17.73 5.07 -3.91
CA THR A 33 -16.57 4.53 -3.19
C THR A 33 -16.79 3.15 -2.59
N ASP A 34 -18.04 2.67 -2.53
CA ASP A 34 -18.36 1.36 -1.95
C ASP A 34 -18.22 0.21 -2.97
N SER A 35 -17.78 0.51 -4.18
CA SER A 35 -17.59 -0.46 -5.27
C SER A 35 -16.38 -0.09 -6.13
N GLN A 36 -15.77 -1.09 -6.77
CA GLN A 36 -14.70 -0.84 -7.71
C GLN A 36 -15.25 -0.42 -9.08
N ILE A 37 -14.60 0.55 -9.71
CA ILE A 37 -14.86 0.95 -11.12
C ILE A 37 -14.42 -0.16 -12.09
N ASN A 38 -14.67 0.05 -13.40
CA ASN A 38 -14.28 -0.88 -14.47
C ASN A 38 -14.78 -2.32 -14.23
N ASN A 39 -16.06 -2.46 -13.98
CA ASN A 39 -16.70 -3.77 -13.73
C ASN A 39 -16.03 -4.55 -12.57
N GLY A 40 -15.61 -3.85 -11.54
CA GLY A 40 -15.02 -4.45 -10.35
C GLY A 40 -13.48 -4.61 -10.38
N TRP A 41 -12.84 -4.24 -11.47
CA TRP A 41 -11.38 -4.40 -11.62
C TRP A 41 -10.57 -3.24 -11.04
N GLY A 42 -11.21 -2.10 -10.72
CA GLY A 42 -10.57 -0.90 -10.23
C GLY A 42 -9.87 -0.08 -11.32
N ALA A 43 -9.16 0.95 -10.90
CA ALA A 43 -8.41 1.80 -11.81
C ALA A 43 -7.25 1.04 -12.47
N PRO A 44 -6.89 1.39 -13.72
CA PRO A 44 -5.71 0.84 -14.38
C PRO A 44 -4.44 1.13 -13.59
N VAL A 45 -3.55 0.15 -13.51
CA VAL A 45 -2.22 0.30 -12.91
C VAL A 45 -1.14 -0.16 -13.87
N LYS A 46 0.03 0.47 -13.78
CA LYS A 46 1.25 -0.03 -14.42
C LYS A 46 1.92 -1.02 -13.47
N PRO A 47 2.13 -2.29 -13.87
CA PRO A 47 2.83 -3.28 -13.05
C PRO A 47 4.28 -2.85 -12.78
N VAL A 48 4.56 -2.43 -11.56
CA VAL A 48 5.86 -1.90 -11.14
C VAL A 48 6.45 -2.66 -9.95
N GLY A 49 5.84 -3.80 -9.59
CA GLY A 49 6.25 -4.61 -8.44
C GLY A 49 5.45 -4.33 -7.17
N LEU A 50 4.58 -3.32 -7.15
CA LEU A 50 3.64 -3.07 -6.06
C LEU A 50 2.42 -3.99 -6.14
N ILE A 51 1.76 -4.20 -5.00
CA ILE A 51 0.57 -5.05 -4.83
C ILE A 51 -0.67 -4.15 -4.87
N VAL A 52 -1.65 -4.49 -5.71
CA VAL A 52 -2.94 -3.78 -5.79
C VAL A 52 -3.78 -4.08 -4.55
N SER A 53 -4.37 -3.02 -3.99
CA SER A 53 -5.45 -3.09 -3.00
C SER A 53 -6.73 -2.58 -3.63
N SER A 54 -7.81 -3.35 -3.56
CA SER A 54 -9.11 -2.91 -4.08
C SER A 54 -9.74 -1.84 -3.19
N PHE A 55 -9.55 -1.95 -1.87
CA PHE A 55 -10.13 -1.06 -0.88
C PHE A 55 -9.07 -0.53 0.08
N ARG A 56 -9.36 0.62 0.65
CA ARG A 56 -8.66 1.21 1.79
C ARG A 56 -9.11 0.54 3.09
N PRO A 57 -8.41 0.75 4.21
CA PRO A 57 -8.87 0.28 5.52
C PRO A 57 -10.22 0.86 5.97
N SER A 58 -10.64 2.00 5.38
CA SER A 58 -11.95 2.63 5.59
C SER A 58 -13.10 2.02 4.79
N ASP A 59 -12.87 0.93 4.04
CA ASP A 59 -13.78 0.31 3.08
C ASP A 59 -14.07 1.16 1.82
N ASP A 60 -13.42 2.30 1.65
CA ASP A 60 -13.49 3.07 0.40
C ASP A 60 -12.63 2.42 -0.69
N ALA A 61 -13.13 2.39 -1.91
CA ALA A 61 -12.40 1.92 -3.07
C ALA A 61 -11.14 2.78 -3.33
N THR A 62 -10.01 2.14 -3.62
CA THR A 62 -8.80 2.86 -4.01
C THR A 62 -8.97 3.58 -5.34
N GLN A 63 -8.42 4.80 -5.45
CA GLN A 63 -8.42 5.58 -6.68
C GLN A 63 -7.27 5.16 -7.61
N PHE A 64 -6.10 4.87 -7.06
CA PHE A 64 -4.88 4.53 -7.81
C PHE A 64 -4.34 3.13 -7.51
N GLY A 65 -5.10 2.23 -7.08
CA GLY A 65 -4.79 0.81 -6.96
C GLY A 65 -3.64 0.41 -6.03
N PHE A 66 -2.50 1.08 -6.02
CA PHE A 66 -1.38 0.75 -5.13
C PHE A 66 -1.41 1.58 -3.85
N LEU A 67 -2.01 1.05 -2.80
CA LEU A 67 -2.06 1.64 -1.48
C LEU A 67 -0.71 1.45 -0.77
N ILE A 68 0.05 2.53 -0.58
CA ILE A 68 1.44 2.46 -0.11
C ILE A 68 1.56 1.96 1.34
N PRO A 69 0.76 2.42 2.32
CA PRO A 69 0.86 1.87 3.68
C PRO A 69 0.59 0.36 3.72
N SER A 70 -0.37 -0.15 2.94
CA SER A 70 -0.63 -1.59 2.85
C SER A 70 0.51 -2.36 2.18
N ASN A 71 1.16 -1.79 1.17
CA ASN A 71 2.35 -2.38 0.55
C ASN A 71 3.52 -2.44 1.54
N MET A 72 3.73 -1.40 2.37
CA MET A 72 4.75 -1.40 3.41
C MET A 72 4.46 -2.45 4.49
N PHE A 73 3.21 -2.60 4.88
CA PHE A 73 2.78 -3.65 5.82
C PHE A 73 2.96 -5.05 5.22
N ALA A 74 2.69 -5.24 3.92
CA ALA A 74 2.94 -6.51 3.23
C ALA A 74 4.42 -6.89 3.25
N VAL A 75 5.36 -5.94 3.10
CA VAL A 75 6.80 -6.19 3.19
C VAL A 75 7.17 -6.77 4.55
N VAL A 76 6.71 -6.14 5.64
CA VAL A 76 6.99 -6.61 7.01
C VAL A 76 6.38 -7.99 7.25
N SER A 77 5.11 -8.17 6.85
CA SER A 77 4.40 -9.45 7.00
C SER A 77 5.09 -10.59 6.23
N LEU A 78 5.59 -10.32 5.03
CA LEU A 78 6.35 -11.31 4.24
C LEU A 78 7.69 -11.68 4.89
N ARG A 79 8.40 -10.72 5.47
CA ARG A 79 9.64 -10.98 6.22
C ARG A 79 9.39 -11.82 7.47
N GLN A 80 8.35 -11.48 8.24
CA GLN A 80 7.92 -12.27 9.40
C GLN A 80 7.47 -13.68 9.00
N LEU A 81 6.72 -13.80 7.91
CA LEU A 81 6.31 -15.09 7.37
C LEU A 81 7.52 -15.94 6.96
N SER A 82 8.51 -15.34 6.32
CA SER A 82 9.77 -16.04 5.99
C SER A 82 10.47 -16.57 7.22
N GLU A 83 10.56 -15.78 8.29
CA GLU A 83 11.16 -16.20 9.56
C GLU A 83 10.42 -17.39 10.16
N ILE A 84 9.08 -17.35 10.21
CA ILE A 84 8.25 -18.45 10.70
C ILE A 84 8.45 -19.72 9.84
N GLU A 85 8.42 -19.59 8.53
CA GLU A 85 8.57 -20.73 7.60
C GLU A 85 9.97 -21.35 7.69
N HIS A 86 10.98 -20.53 7.91
CA HIS A 86 12.35 -21.01 8.09
C HIS A 86 12.55 -21.67 9.46
N THR A 87 12.13 -21.01 10.56
CA THR A 87 12.50 -21.43 11.92
C THR A 87 11.56 -22.46 12.52
N VAL A 88 10.27 -22.39 12.21
CA VAL A 88 9.24 -23.28 12.79
C VAL A 88 8.95 -24.46 11.89
N TYR A 89 8.78 -24.22 10.60
CA TYR A 89 8.34 -25.26 9.66
C TYR A 89 9.48 -25.87 8.83
N ASN A 90 10.67 -25.25 8.84
CA ASN A 90 11.83 -25.66 8.02
C ASN A 90 11.52 -25.72 6.50
N HIS A 91 10.63 -24.85 6.03
CA HIS A 91 10.26 -24.73 4.61
C HIS A 91 11.12 -23.70 3.91
N ILE A 92 12.39 -24.01 3.71
CA ILE A 92 13.44 -23.09 3.25
C ILE A 92 13.11 -22.41 1.92
N ASP A 93 12.58 -23.14 0.97
CA ASP A 93 12.30 -22.59 -0.36
C ASP A 93 11.13 -21.59 -0.33
N PHE A 94 10.09 -21.85 0.45
CA PHE A 94 8.99 -20.91 0.62
C PHE A 94 9.40 -19.69 1.45
N ALA A 95 10.27 -19.86 2.44
CA ALA A 95 10.86 -18.75 3.17
C ALA A 95 11.66 -17.80 2.24
N LYS A 96 12.50 -18.36 1.34
CA LYS A 96 13.20 -17.58 0.30
C LYS A 96 12.25 -16.87 -0.65
N GLU A 97 11.16 -17.52 -1.05
CA GLU A 97 10.12 -16.93 -1.90
C GLU A 97 9.47 -15.70 -1.24
N CYS A 98 9.17 -15.79 0.06
CA CYS A 98 8.62 -14.66 0.83
C CYS A 98 9.60 -13.48 0.89
N ILE A 99 10.89 -13.72 1.16
CA ILE A 99 11.92 -12.66 1.17
C ILE A 99 12.07 -12.03 -0.21
N ALA A 100 12.14 -12.82 -1.27
CA ALA A 100 12.29 -12.30 -2.62
C ALA A 100 11.11 -11.38 -3.01
N LEU A 101 9.88 -11.75 -2.63
CA LEU A 101 8.71 -10.90 -2.86
C LEU A 101 8.76 -9.64 -1.98
N ALA A 102 9.16 -9.75 -0.71
CA ALA A 102 9.31 -8.60 0.18
C ALA A 102 10.31 -7.59 -0.37
N ASP A 103 11.47 -8.05 -0.83
CA ASP A 103 12.54 -7.20 -1.37
C ASP A 103 12.11 -6.51 -2.67
N GLU A 104 11.37 -7.22 -3.53
CA GLU A 104 10.81 -6.63 -4.74
C GLU A 104 9.81 -5.51 -4.42
N VAL A 105 8.86 -5.76 -3.52
CA VAL A 105 7.87 -4.76 -3.13
C VAL A 105 8.54 -3.57 -2.44
N ASP A 106 9.52 -3.80 -1.55
CA ASP A 106 10.27 -2.72 -0.89
C ASP A 106 11.02 -1.85 -1.91
N ALA A 107 11.69 -2.46 -2.89
CA ALA A 107 12.34 -1.73 -3.97
C ALA A 107 11.35 -0.89 -4.79
N ALA A 108 10.16 -1.43 -5.06
CA ALA A 108 9.09 -0.72 -5.76
C ALA A 108 8.54 0.46 -4.93
N ILE A 109 8.34 0.30 -3.61
CA ILE A 109 7.94 1.38 -2.70
C ILE A 109 8.96 2.53 -2.73
N ARG A 110 10.26 2.21 -2.62
CA ARG A 110 11.32 3.23 -2.66
C ARG A 110 11.33 4.03 -3.96
N ARG A 111 10.99 3.41 -5.06
CA ARG A 111 11.00 4.03 -6.39
C ARG A 111 9.72 4.79 -6.71
N TYR A 112 8.55 4.27 -6.36
CA TYR A 112 7.25 4.76 -6.80
C TYR A 112 6.35 5.26 -5.66
N GLY A 113 6.60 4.86 -4.41
CA GLY A 113 5.76 5.16 -3.25
C GLY A 113 6.04 6.50 -2.58
N THR A 114 6.90 7.34 -3.17
CA THR A 114 7.27 8.65 -2.62
C THR A 114 7.28 9.72 -3.70
N PHE A 115 7.04 10.99 -3.32
CA PHE A 115 7.15 12.13 -4.20
C PHE A 115 7.80 13.34 -3.48
N ASN A 116 8.23 14.33 -4.24
CA ASN A 116 8.84 15.55 -3.68
C ASN A 116 7.77 16.64 -3.53
N HIS A 117 7.43 16.95 -2.28
CA HIS A 117 6.57 18.08 -1.96
C HIS A 117 7.41 19.37 -1.85
N PRO A 118 6.99 20.51 -2.45
CA PRO A 118 7.84 21.71 -2.52
C PRO A 118 8.23 22.29 -1.16
N ILE A 119 7.39 22.13 -0.14
CA ILE A 119 7.63 22.69 1.22
C ILE A 119 8.19 21.63 2.18
N CYS A 120 7.69 20.39 2.09
CA CYS A 120 8.02 19.33 3.06
C CYS A 120 9.19 18.44 2.62
N GLY A 121 9.62 18.54 1.35
CA GLY A 121 10.62 17.65 0.77
C GLY A 121 10.02 16.29 0.39
N ARG A 122 10.82 15.24 0.40
CA ARG A 122 10.37 13.89 0.02
C ARG A 122 9.41 13.33 1.07
N VAL A 123 8.23 12.90 0.63
CA VAL A 123 7.14 12.35 1.45
C VAL A 123 6.62 11.05 0.85
N TYR A 124 5.97 10.21 1.66
CA TYR A 124 5.23 9.06 1.16
C TYR A 124 3.94 9.50 0.48
N ALA A 125 3.60 8.87 -0.64
CA ALA A 125 2.27 8.92 -1.23
C ALA A 125 1.32 7.98 -0.46
N PHE A 126 0.02 8.28 -0.46
CA PHE A 126 -0.98 7.36 0.10
C PHE A 126 -1.32 6.28 -0.94
N GLU A 127 -1.66 6.70 -2.17
CA GLU A 127 -1.86 5.79 -3.30
C GLU A 127 -1.04 6.24 -4.50
N VAL A 128 -0.66 5.27 -5.34
CA VAL A 128 -0.03 5.50 -6.65
C VAL A 128 -0.57 4.51 -7.68
N ASP A 129 -0.39 4.82 -8.97
CA ASP A 129 -0.82 3.95 -10.09
C ASP A 129 0.33 3.34 -10.90
N GLY A 130 1.58 3.75 -10.60
CA GLY A 130 2.76 3.35 -11.37
C GLY A 130 2.98 4.12 -12.68
N PHE A 131 2.01 4.93 -13.14
CA PHE A 131 2.17 5.83 -14.29
C PHE A 131 2.73 7.19 -13.91
N GLY A 132 2.79 7.50 -12.62
CA GLY A 132 3.30 8.76 -12.08
C GLY A 132 2.25 9.59 -11.33
N ASN A 133 1.00 9.12 -11.26
CA ASN A 133 -0.02 9.77 -10.46
C ASN A 133 0.13 9.38 -8.99
N VAL A 134 -0.13 10.35 -8.11
CA VAL A 134 -0.04 10.19 -6.65
C VAL A 134 -1.28 10.77 -5.99
N LEU A 135 -1.81 10.09 -5.01
CA LEU A 135 -2.84 10.59 -4.12
C LEU A 135 -2.20 10.97 -2.79
N CYS A 136 -2.46 12.21 -2.39
CA CYS A 136 -1.84 12.85 -1.24
C CYS A 136 -2.88 13.03 -0.13
N MET A 137 -3.07 12.01 0.66
CA MET A 137 -3.96 11.99 1.83
C MET A 137 -3.43 10.97 2.85
N ASP A 138 -4.16 10.72 3.90
CA ASP A 138 -4.05 9.56 4.76
C ASP A 138 -5.43 9.09 5.21
N ASP A 139 -5.52 7.86 5.70
CA ASP A 139 -6.72 7.28 6.28
C ASP A 139 -6.58 7.26 7.81
N ALA A 140 -7.71 7.40 8.53
CA ALA A 140 -7.73 7.24 9.99
C ALA A 140 -7.61 5.78 10.41
N ASN A 141 -7.93 4.84 9.52
CA ASN A 141 -7.84 3.40 9.77
C ASN A 141 -6.47 2.84 9.37
N ILE A 142 -6.02 1.80 10.06
CA ILE A 142 -4.72 1.14 9.84
C ILE A 142 -4.87 0.01 8.82
N PRO A 143 -3.93 -0.10 7.86
CA PRO A 143 -2.66 0.62 7.65
C PRO A 143 -2.82 2.06 7.12
N SER A 144 -2.13 3.01 7.75
CA SER A 144 -2.07 4.41 7.34
C SER A 144 -0.63 4.93 7.35
N LEU A 145 -0.37 6.08 6.73
CA LEU A 145 0.95 6.68 6.70
C LEU A 145 1.43 7.10 8.09
N LEU A 146 0.52 7.61 8.93
CA LEU A 146 0.86 7.99 10.30
C LEU A 146 1.13 6.79 11.21
N ALA A 147 0.54 5.62 10.92
CA ALA A 147 0.73 4.40 11.69
C ALA A 147 2.02 3.62 11.34
N LEU A 148 2.76 4.00 10.30
CA LEU A 148 3.94 3.27 9.81
C LEU A 148 4.94 2.85 10.89
N PRO A 149 5.29 3.70 11.89
CA PRO A 149 6.22 3.28 12.93
C PRO A 149 5.70 2.18 13.87
N TYR A 150 4.39 1.95 13.88
CA TYR A 150 3.76 0.90 14.71
C TYR A 150 3.60 -0.42 13.98
N ILE A 151 3.42 -0.37 12.65
CA ILE A 151 3.06 -1.55 11.85
C ILE A 151 4.13 -1.95 10.83
N CYS A 152 5.11 -1.07 10.58
CA CYS A 152 6.18 -1.28 9.61
C CYS A 152 7.55 -0.97 10.22
N ASP A 153 8.61 -1.41 9.54
CA ASP A 153 10.00 -1.15 9.93
C ASP A 153 10.43 0.29 9.60
N VAL A 154 9.59 1.26 9.95
CA VAL A 154 9.87 2.69 9.76
C VAL A 154 10.19 3.31 11.11
N LYS A 155 11.40 3.85 11.26
CA LYS A 155 11.77 4.54 12.50
C LYS A 155 10.99 5.85 12.63
N PRO A 156 10.52 6.22 13.85
CA PRO A 156 9.90 7.53 14.08
C PRO A 156 10.78 8.70 13.66
N SER A 157 12.11 8.54 13.66
CA SER A 157 13.10 9.52 13.22
C SER A 157 13.41 9.49 11.71
N ASP A 158 12.80 8.59 10.94
CA ASP A 158 12.98 8.53 9.48
C ASP A 158 12.59 9.86 8.83
N ARG A 159 13.46 10.38 7.96
CA ARG A 159 13.28 11.71 7.38
C ARG A 159 12.05 11.79 6.48
N ILE A 160 11.77 10.75 5.69
CA ILE A 160 10.61 10.74 4.79
C ILE A 160 9.34 10.67 5.64
N TYR A 161 9.33 9.85 6.69
CA TYR A 161 8.22 9.77 7.62
C TYR A 161 7.96 11.10 8.35
N GLN A 162 9.01 11.78 8.85
CA GLN A 162 8.86 13.08 9.50
C GLN A 162 8.34 14.15 8.54
N ASN A 163 8.81 14.15 7.29
CA ASN A 163 8.29 15.02 6.25
C ASN A 163 6.82 14.72 5.94
N THR A 164 6.45 13.44 5.90
CA THR A 164 5.07 12.98 5.66
C THR A 164 4.15 13.44 6.79
N ARG A 165 4.56 13.30 8.06
CA ARG A 165 3.80 13.83 9.21
C ARG A 165 3.58 15.34 9.09
N LYS A 166 4.65 16.09 8.80
CA LYS A 166 4.56 17.54 8.60
C LYS A 166 3.59 17.89 7.48
N TYR A 167 3.67 17.19 6.36
CA TYR A 167 2.80 17.38 5.20
C TYR A 167 1.33 17.16 5.55
N LEU A 168 1.01 16.04 6.20
CA LEU A 168 -0.37 15.71 6.61
C LEU A 168 -0.92 16.70 7.63
N SER A 169 -0.09 17.19 8.56
CA SER A 169 -0.51 18.21 9.53
C SER A 169 -0.82 19.55 8.86
N VAL A 170 -0.08 19.94 7.82
CA VAL A 170 -0.33 21.19 7.07
C VAL A 170 -1.63 21.07 6.26
N LEU A 171 -1.87 19.93 5.62
CA LEU A 171 -3.13 19.69 4.91
C LEU A 171 -4.34 19.80 5.83
N HIS A 172 -4.27 19.20 7.02
CA HIS A 172 -5.35 19.24 8.00
C HIS A 172 -5.65 20.67 8.48
N ASN A 173 -4.63 21.45 8.76
CA ASN A 173 -4.79 22.85 9.18
C ASN A 173 -5.38 23.74 8.08
N ASN A 174 -5.01 23.52 6.80
CA ASN A 174 -5.56 24.28 5.69
C ASN A 174 -7.05 23.97 5.44
N VAL A 175 -7.49 22.74 5.69
CA VAL A 175 -8.93 22.37 5.59
C VAL A 175 -9.74 23.03 6.69
N LEU A 176 -9.19 23.14 7.91
CA LEU A 176 -9.87 23.82 9.03
C LEU A 176 -10.01 25.33 8.77
N SER A 177 -8.99 25.98 8.21
CA SER A 177 -9.03 27.41 7.91
C SER A 177 -9.99 27.80 6.77
N LEU A 178 -10.33 26.86 5.87
CA LEU A 178 -11.32 27.07 4.79
C LEU A 178 -12.77 26.92 5.28
N ASN A 179 -13.00 26.28 6.42
CA ASN A 179 -14.33 26.13 7.00
C ASN A 179 -14.72 27.29 7.94
N GLU A 180 -13.81 28.26 8.17
CA GLU A 180 -14.05 29.46 8.97
C GLU A 180 -14.31 30.73 8.11
N LEU A 181 -14.41 30.58 6.77
CA LEU A 181 -14.78 31.63 5.82
C LEU A 181 -16.18 31.38 5.24
#